data_a64a1125abbd61c641c33ac07fd86983
#
_entry.id   a64a1125abbd61c641c33ac07fd86983
#
_cell.length_a   1.000
_cell.length_b   1.000
_cell.length_c   1.000
_cell.angle_alpha   90.00
_cell.angle_beta   90.00
_cell.angle_gamma   90.00
#
_symmetry.space_group_name_H-M   'P 1'
#
loop_
_entity.id
_entity.type
_entity.pdbx_description
1 polymer ?
#
loop_
_entity_poly.entity_id
_entity_poly.type
_entity_poly.pdbx_seq_one_letter_code
_entity_poly.pdbx_strand_id
1 'polypeptide(L)'
;MEPIFSTWGAIAGLVLAIVLIVRKVTPAYALVFGALAGGLMGGGGLTETVKAMISGTQSMMPSVLRILASGVLVGALVKTGSAAKIADAIVAGLGTRFALAAVALAAMIVTAVGVFVDIAVITVAPVALAVGKKANLPVPALLLAMVGGGKAGNVISPNPNTIAVAEAFKLDLTTVMAANIVPAMVALAMTVVLASWLAKHWRDCGTSGTSETSGTSVTGEKGVCMAQAVLGPLVVVGLLSLRPLCGVVVDPLVALPAGGLVSILVCGKWRDTVAYSEFGLSKVIGVSILLIGTGTIAGIVKGSGLNADMIRLLTACHLPVFALAPISSILLSGATASTTAGVTIASQTFSGALLQAGIPAVSAAAMLHAGGTIFDALPHGSFFHATAGAVGMSVKDRLKLFPFGTLVGATTTVVSTLVYLTGCDFLK
;
A
#
# COMPACT_ATOMS: atom_id res chain seq x y z
N MET A 1 -4.14 30.93 16.27
CA MET A 1 -5.44 31.15 15.62
C MET A 1 -6.45 30.27 16.34
N GLU A 2 -7.60 30.84 16.71
CA GLU A 2 -8.68 30.02 17.25
C GLU A 2 -9.17 29.03 16.18
N PRO A 3 -9.50 27.80 16.56
CA PRO A 3 -9.98 26.80 15.62
C PRO A 3 -11.32 27.25 15.04
N ILE A 4 -11.49 27.17 13.72
CA ILE A 4 -12.72 27.52 13.01
C ILE A 4 -13.81 26.48 13.30
N PHE A 5 -13.40 25.20 13.46
CA PHE A 5 -14.29 24.09 13.71
C PHE A 5 -14.02 23.47 15.08
N SER A 6 -15.07 23.01 15.74
CA SER A 6 -14.91 22.26 16.99
C SER A 6 -14.29 20.88 16.74
N THR A 7 -13.56 20.37 17.71
CA THR A 7 -13.02 19.01 17.71
C THR A 7 -14.11 17.96 17.54
N TRP A 8 -15.26 18.13 18.18
CA TRP A 8 -16.39 17.23 18.07
C TRP A 8 -16.96 17.18 16.65
N GLY A 9 -17.02 18.32 15.95
CA GLY A 9 -17.45 18.36 14.55
C GLY A 9 -16.49 17.58 13.65
N ALA A 10 -15.18 17.77 13.81
CA ALA A 10 -14.19 17.04 13.04
C ALA A 10 -14.25 15.50 13.30
N ILE A 11 -14.43 15.08 14.56
CA ILE A 11 -14.61 13.68 14.93
C ILE A 11 -15.91 13.13 14.32
N ALA A 12 -17.02 13.83 14.47
CA ALA A 12 -18.31 13.41 13.92
C ALA A 12 -18.24 13.24 12.39
N GLY A 13 -17.59 14.17 11.69
CA GLY A 13 -17.36 14.06 10.24
C GLY A 13 -16.52 12.84 9.86
N LEU A 14 -15.43 12.57 10.58
CA LEU A 14 -14.59 11.41 10.35
C LEU A 14 -15.35 10.10 10.63
N VAL A 15 -16.07 10.02 11.74
CA VAL A 15 -16.91 8.87 12.11
C VAL A 15 -17.99 8.63 11.06
N LEU A 16 -18.67 9.67 10.61
CA LEU A 16 -19.67 9.57 9.55
C LEU A 16 -19.06 9.03 8.25
N ALA A 17 -17.90 9.54 7.85
CA ALA A 17 -17.19 9.04 6.67
C ALA A 17 -16.87 7.54 6.81
N ILE A 18 -16.35 7.10 7.96
CA ILE A 18 -16.05 5.68 8.23
C ILE A 18 -17.33 4.84 8.17
N VAL A 19 -18.41 5.27 8.80
CA VAL A 19 -19.71 4.56 8.79
C VAL A 19 -20.23 4.41 7.36
N LEU A 20 -20.15 5.47 6.54
CA LEU A 20 -20.56 5.41 5.14
C LEU A 20 -19.69 4.44 4.32
N ILE A 21 -18.37 4.42 4.55
CA ILE A 21 -17.46 3.46 3.90
C ILE A 21 -17.84 2.02 4.27
N VAL A 22 -18.06 1.74 5.54
CA VAL A 22 -18.50 0.41 6.03
C VAL A 22 -19.86 0.04 5.42
N ARG A 23 -20.74 1.02 5.19
CA ARG A 23 -22.03 0.85 4.46
C ARG A 23 -21.85 0.74 2.95
N LYS A 24 -20.62 0.57 2.45
CA LYS A 24 -20.26 0.40 1.02
C LYS A 24 -20.51 1.64 0.14
N VAL A 25 -20.62 2.81 0.73
CA VAL A 25 -20.54 4.07 -0.03
C VAL A 25 -19.12 4.24 -0.53
N THR A 26 -18.96 4.70 -1.77
CA THR A 26 -17.63 4.96 -2.35
C THR A 26 -16.80 5.86 -1.42
N PRO A 27 -15.58 5.48 -1.04
CA PRO A 27 -14.80 6.18 -0.02
C PRO A 27 -14.63 7.68 -0.28
N ALA A 28 -14.42 8.07 -1.54
CA ALA A 28 -14.28 9.49 -1.90
C ALA A 28 -15.54 10.31 -1.54
N TYR A 29 -16.73 9.81 -1.89
CA TYR A 29 -17.99 10.48 -1.52
C TYR A 29 -18.23 10.46 -0.01
N ALA A 30 -17.94 9.33 0.64
CA ALA A 30 -18.08 9.21 2.09
C ALA A 30 -17.25 10.28 2.83
N LEU A 31 -16.01 10.52 2.37
CA LEU A 31 -15.12 11.54 2.92
C LEU A 31 -15.62 12.97 2.63
N VAL A 32 -16.12 13.24 1.44
CA VAL A 32 -16.71 14.55 1.09
C VAL A 32 -17.94 14.85 1.95
N PHE A 33 -18.88 13.89 2.08
CA PHE A 33 -20.05 14.05 2.94
C PHE A 33 -19.69 14.16 4.42
N GLY A 34 -18.73 13.37 4.86
CA GLY A 34 -18.20 13.44 6.22
C GLY A 34 -17.55 14.80 6.51
N ALA A 35 -16.78 15.35 5.57
CA ALA A 35 -16.16 16.67 5.70
C ALA A 35 -17.20 17.78 5.78
N LEU A 36 -18.21 17.75 4.90
CA LEU A 36 -19.29 18.72 4.89
C LEU A 36 -20.08 18.69 6.21
N ALA A 37 -20.53 17.51 6.62
CA ALA A 37 -21.25 17.33 7.88
C ALA A 37 -20.39 17.75 9.09
N GLY A 38 -19.13 17.34 9.12
CA GLY A 38 -18.19 17.65 10.20
C GLY A 38 -17.91 19.15 10.33
N GLY A 39 -17.75 19.85 9.21
CA GLY A 39 -17.57 21.30 9.22
C GLY A 39 -18.80 22.07 9.72
N LEU A 40 -19.99 21.69 9.24
CA LEU A 40 -21.25 22.29 9.68
C LEU A 40 -21.56 21.99 11.15
N MET A 41 -21.42 20.74 11.59
CA MET A 41 -21.59 20.36 13.00
C MET A 41 -20.52 20.97 13.90
N GLY A 42 -19.34 21.27 13.33
CA GLY A 42 -18.23 21.92 14.02
C GLY A 42 -18.43 23.41 14.27
N GLY A 43 -19.54 23.99 13.84
CA GLY A 43 -19.88 25.42 14.02
C GLY A 43 -19.38 26.30 12.89
N GLY A 44 -18.79 25.75 11.83
CA GLY A 44 -18.40 26.51 10.63
C GLY A 44 -19.62 26.79 9.74
N GLY A 45 -19.68 28.00 9.16
CA GLY A 45 -20.65 28.31 8.12
C GLY A 45 -20.40 27.48 6.85
N LEU A 46 -21.42 27.37 5.98
CA LEU A 46 -21.31 26.58 4.74
C LEU A 46 -20.10 27.03 3.89
N THR A 47 -19.94 28.35 3.74
CA THR A 47 -18.85 28.95 2.94
C THR A 47 -17.49 28.62 3.51
N GLU A 48 -17.32 28.70 4.83
CA GLU A 48 -16.07 28.39 5.53
C GLU A 48 -15.74 26.89 5.43
N THR A 49 -16.74 26.04 5.62
CA THR A 49 -16.60 24.59 5.45
C THR A 49 -16.12 24.25 4.04
N VAL A 50 -16.78 24.78 3.00
CA VAL A 50 -16.37 24.52 1.60
C VAL A 50 -14.99 25.07 1.30
N LYS A 51 -14.63 26.25 1.79
CA LYS A 51 -13.25 26.80 1.66
C LYS A 51 -12.21 25.89 2.29
N ALA A 52 -12.47 25.39 3.50
CA ALA A 52 -11.57 24.47 4.19
C ALA A 52 -11.43 23.14 3.42
N MET A 53 -12.53 22.58 2.91
CA MET A 53 -12.52 21.38 2.08
C MET A 53 -11.69 21.58 0.80
N ILE A 54 -11.85 22.68 0.09
CA ILE A 54 -11.09 23.01 -1.12
C ILE A 54 -9.61 23.18 -0.79
N SER A 55 -9.27 23.94 0.25
CA SER A 55 -7.87 24.15 0.67
C SER A 55 -7.19 22.82 1.06
N GLY A 56 -7.89 21.97 1.79
CA GLY A 56 -7.40 20.64 2.11
C GLY A 56 -7.14 19.78 0.87
N THR A 57 -8.08 19.82 -0.11
CA THR A 57 -7.92 19.11 -1.38
C THR A 57 -6.74 19.65 -2.20
N GLN A 58 -6.55 20.96 -2.26
CA GLN A 58 -5.39 21.57 -2.94
C GLN A 58 -4.07 21.08 -2.37
N SER A 59 -3.99 20.86 -1.07
CA SER A 59 -2.78 20.32 -0.44
C SER A 59 -2.45 18.89 -0.84
N MET A 60 -3.42 18.14 -1.42
CA MET A 60 -3.23 16.77 -1.91
C MET A 60 -2.80 16.68 -3.37
N MET A 61 -2.87 17.78 -4.13
CA MET A 61 -2.62 17.75 -5.58
C MET A 61 -1.22 17.22 -5.96
N PRO A 62 -0.12 17.54 -5.23
CA PRO A 62 1.18 16.93 -5.53
C PRO A 62 1.15 15.40 -5.45
N SER A 63 0.51 14.83 -4.43
CA SER A 63 0.35 13.37 -4.30
C SER A 63 -0.50 12.80 -5.44
N VAL A 64 -1.60 13.46 -5.80
CA VAL A 64 -2.48 13.03 -6.91
C VAL A 64 -1.68 12.93 -8.21
N LEU A 65 -0.90 13.95 -8.55
CA LEU A 65 -0.09 13.96 -9.76
C LEU A 65 0.97 12.86 -9.77
N ARG A 66 1.69 12.66 -8.66
CA ARG A 66 2.71 11.60 -8.53
C ARG A 66 2.09 10.20 -8.63
N ILE A 67 0.88 10.01 -8.08
CA ILE A 67 0.17 8.74 -8.18
C ILE A 67 -0.30 8.49 -9.62
N LEU A 68 -0.85 9.49 -10.31
CA LEU A 68 -1.20 9.36 -11.73
C LEU A 68 0.04 8.99 -12.56
N ALA A 69 1.17 9.63 -12.29
CA ALA A 69 2.45 9.31 -12.92
C ALA A 69 2.92 7.88 -12.67
N SER A 70 2.71 7.35 -11.45
CA SER A 70 3.06 5.96 -11.12
C SER A 70 2.30 4.94 -11.97
N GLY A 71 1.12 5.30 -12.46
CA GLY A 71 0.32 4.47 -13.36
C GLY A 71 1.09 4.07 -14.62
N VAL A 72 1.89 4.96 -15.19
CA VAL A 72 2.71 4.66 -16.38
C VAL A 72 3.69 3.51 -16.10
N LEU A 73 4.36 3.53 -14.94
CA LEU A 73 5.25 2.45 -14.53
C LEU A 73 4.50 1.13 -14.33
N VAL A 74 3.38 1.16 -13.59
CA VAL A 74 2.55 -0.04 -13.34
C VAL A 74 2.06 -0.64 -14.65
N GLY A 75 1.53 0.19 -15.55
CA GLY A 75 1.05 -0.24 -16.86
C GLY A 75 2.17 -0.86 -17.70
N ALA A 76 3.33 -0.23 -17.73
CA ALA A 76 4.50 -0.74 -18.43
C ALA A 76 4.93 -2.12 -17.89
N LEU A 77 5.17 -2.24 -16.58
CA LEU A 77 5.68 -3.48 -15.97
C LEU A 77 4.72 -4.66 -16.15
N VAL A 78 3.42 -4.42 -16.04
CA VAL A 78 2.41 -5.47 -16.19
C VAL A 78 2.20 -5.85 -17.65
N LYS A 79 2.02 -4.87 -18.55
CA LYS A 79 1.66 -5.11 -19.95
C LYS A 79 2.84 -5.58 -20.81
N THR A 80 4.07 -5.17 -20.52
CA THR A 80 5.26 -5.75 -21.17
C THR A 80 5.55 -7.18 -20.73
N GLY A 81 4.97 -7.64 -19.60
CA GLY A 81 5.31 -8.91 -18.98
C GLY A 81 6.58 -8.88 -18.13
N SER A 82 7.16 -7.70 -17.93
CA SER A 82 8.40 -7.53 -17.11
C SER A 82 8.20 -8.04 -15.68
N ALA A 83 7.07 -7.72 -15.05
CA ALA A 83 6.75 -8.18 -13.71
C ALA A 83 6.66 -9.72 -13.62
N ALA A 84 6.02 -10.36 -14.60
CA ALA A 84 5.94 -11.81 -14.68
C ALA A 84 7.33 -12.44 -14.90
N LYS A 85 8.16 -11.86 -15.79
CA LYS A 85 9.51 -12.33 -16.06
C LYS A 85 10.42 -12.29 -14.83
N ILE A 86 10.33 -11.20 -14.05
CA ILE A 86 11.05 -11.07 -12.77
C ILE A 86 10.62 -12.18 -11.80
N ALA A 87 9.31 -12.40 -11.66
CA ALA A 87 8.79 -13.45 -10.80
C ALA A 87 9.26 -14.85 -11.22
N ASP A 88 9.15 -15.18 -12.52
CA ASP A 88 9.61 -16.45 -13.08
C ASP A 88 11.09 -16.71 -12.79
N ALA A 89 11.94 -15.69 -12.99
CA ALA A 89 13.37 -15.82 -12.80
C ALA A 89 13.74 -16.10 -11.32
N ILE A 90 13.07 -15.42 -10.38
CA ILE A 90 13.28 -15.63 -8.95
C ILE A 90 12.89 -17.06 -8.54
N VAL A 91 11.70 -17.48 -8.97
CA VAL A 91 11.17 -18.81 -8.64
C VAL A 91 12.03 -19.92 -9.27
N ALA A 92 12.46 -19.74 -10.52
CA ALA A 92 13.32 -20.69 -11.21
C ALA A 92 14.71 -20.77 -10.55
N GLY A 93 15.26 -19.64 -10.10
CA GLY A 93 16.59 -19.59 -9.47
C GLY A 93 16.67 -20.26 -8.12
N LEU A 94 15.62 -20.19 -7.30
CA LEU A 94 15.58 -20.78 -5.96
C LEU A 94 15.11 -22.26 -5.96
N GLY A 95 14.45 -22.69 -7.03
CA GLY A 95 14.00 -24.07 -7.22
C GLY A 95 12.89 -24.53 -6.29
N THR A 96 12.48 -25.80 -6.42
CA THR A 96 11.33 -26.37 -5.70
C THR A 96 11.56 -26.54 -4.20
N ARG A 97 12.81 -26.69 -3.77
CA ARG A 97 13.18 -26.87 -2.34
C ARG A 97 12.78 -25.65 -1.51
N PHE A 98 12.91 -24.45 -2.08
CA PHE A 98 12.61 -23.17 -1.44
C PHE A 98 11.38 -22.49 -2.05
N ALA A 99 10.45 -23.28 -2.61
CA ALA A 99 9.34 -22.77 -3.39
C ALA A 99 8.51 -21.67 -2.66
N LEU A 100 8.19 -21.84 -1.37
CA LEU A 100 7.45 -20.83 -0.60
C LEU A 100 8.23 -19.54 -0.42
N ALA A 101 9.54 -19.66 -0.12
CA ALA A 101 10.41 -18.49 -0.02
C ALA A 101 10.58 -17.79 -1.37
N ALA A 102 10.72 -18.56 -2.45
CA ALA A 102 10.83 -18.06 -3.81
C ALA A 102 9.57 -17.29 -4.24
N VAL A 103 8.40 -17.84 -3.96
CA VAL A 103 7.11 -17.23 -4.26
C VAL A 103 6.91 -15.95 -3.44
N ALA A 104 7.24 -15.98 -2.13
CA ALA A 104 7.14 -14.81 -1.28
C ALA A 104 8.11 -13.69 -1.73
N LEU A 105 9.36 -14.05 -2.05
CA LEU A 105 10.35 -13.11 -2.55
C LEU A 105 9.96 -12.55 -3.92
N ALA A 106 9.42 -13.37 -4.82
CA ALA A 106 8.94 -12.92 -6.12
C ALA A 106 7.81 -11.89 -5.97
N ALA A 107 6.82 -12.18 -5.13
CA ALA A 107 5.74 -11.23 -4.84
C ALA A 107 6.26 -9.94 -4.18
N MET A 108 7.23 -10.05 -3.25
CA MET A 108 7.88 -8.90 -2.61
C MET A 108 8.59 -8.02 -3.64
N ILE A 109 9.41 -8.59 -4.52
CA ILE A 109 10.18 -7.82 -5.50
C ILE A 109 9.25 -7.19 -6.54
N VAL A 110 8.27 -7.94 -7.07
CA VAL A 110 7.28 -7.39 -8.03
C VAL A 110 6.52 -6.22 -7.41
N THR A 111 6.18 -6.31 -6.13
CA THR A 111 5.52 -5.19 -5.43
C THR A 111 6.50 -4.06 -5.17
N ALA A 112 7.72 -4.35 -4.73
CA ALA A 112 8.74 -3.34 -4.41
C ALA A 112 9.15 -2.47 -5.62
N VAL A 113 9.03 -2.99 -6.84
CA VAL A 113 9.29 -2.20 -8.07
C VAL A 113 8.10 -1.31 -8.48
N GLY A 114 7.02 -1.26 -7.70
CA GLY A 114 5.90 -0.33 -7.91
C GLY A 114 4.57 -0.97 -8.30
N VAL A 115 4.50 -2.29 -8.43
CA VAL A 115 3.25 -3.00 -8.75
C VAL A 115 2.39 -3.12 -7.49
N PHE A 116 1.08 -2.91 -7.61
CA PHE A 116 0.15 -3.11 -6.48
C PHE A 116 0.11 -4.57 -6.03
N VAL A 117 -0.10 -4.80 -4.73
CA VAL A 117 -0.06 -6.14 -4.13
C VAL A 117 -1.04 -7.12 -4.77
N ASP A 118 -2.27 -6.69 -5.07
CA ASP A 118 -3.28 -7.51 -5.73
C ASP A 118 -2.86 -7.91 -7.15
N ILE A 119 -2.30 -6.97 -7.91
CA ILE A 119 -1.79 -7.24 -9.27
C ILE A 119 -0.54 -8.12 -9.20
N ALA A 120 0.34 -7.90 -8.22
CA ALA A 120 1.52 -8.74 -8.01
C ALA A 120 1.11 -10.19 -7.70
N VAL A 121 0.12 -10.40 -6.82
CA VAL A 121 -0.42 -11.74 -6.51
C VAL A 121 -1.01 -12.38 -7.77
N ILE A 122 -1.83 -11.67 -8.55
CA ILE A 122 -2.41 -12.18 -9.80
C ILE A 122 -1.29 -12.54 -10.80
N THR A 123 -0.24 -11.73 -10.89
CA THR A 123 0.89 -11.94 -11.83
C THR A 123 1.75 -13.12 -11.42
N VAL A 124 1.99 -13.32 -10.13
CA VAL A 124 2.83 -14.41 -9.59
C VAL A 124 2.06 -15.73 -9.47
N ALA A 125 0.73 -15.68 -9.36
CA ALA A 125 -0.10 -16.86 -9.11
C ALA A 125 0.11 -18.02 -10.10
N PRO A 126 0.17 -17.83 -11.42
CA PRO A 126 0.40 -18.94 -12.35
C PRO A 126 1.72 -19.67 -12.08
N VAL A 127 2.79 -18.93 -11.80
CA VAL A 127 4.12 -19.48 -11.50
C VAL A 127 4.11 -20.18 -10.14
N ALA A 128 3.51 -19.54 -9.13
CA ALA A 128 3.37 -20.12 -7.79
C ALA A 128 2.60 -21.44 -7.82
N LEU A 129 1.48 -21.51 -8.54
CA LEU A 129 0.68 -22.74 -8.69
C LEU A 129 1.46 -23.84 -9.44
N ALA A 130 2.19 -23.48 -10.51
CA ALA A 130 3.00 -24.44 -11.26
C ALA A 130 4.13 -25.04 -10.40
N VAL A 131 4.85 -24.22 -9.64
CA VAL A 131 5.90 -24.68 -8.71
C VAL A 131 5.30 -25.42 -7.52
N GLY A 132 4.19 -24.91 -6.98
CA GLY A 132 3.46 -25.55 -5.89
C GLY A 132 3.03 -26.98 -6.23
N LYS A 133 2.53 -27.19 -7.46
CA LYS A 133 2.18 -28.53 -7.96
C LYS A 133 3.41 -29.46 -8.00
N LYS A 134 4.56 -28.97 -8.49
CA LYS A 134 5.82 -29.75 -8.53
C LYS A 134 6.36 -30.04 -7.14
N ALA A 135 6.20 -29.10 -6.19
CA ALA A 135 6.69 -29.23 -4.81
C ALA A 135 5.65 -29.85 -3.85
N ASN A 136 4.47 -30.25 -4.36
CA ASN A 136 3.36 -30.80 -3.58
C ASN A 136 2.94 -29.87 -2.43
N LEU A 137 2.80 -28.57 -2.70
CA LEU A 137 2.42 -27.53 -1.73
C LEU A 137 0.93 -27.20 -1.83
N PRO A 138 0.23 -27.02 -0.70
CA PRO A 138 -1.18 -26.64 -0.71
C PRO A 138 -1.35 -25.17 -1.14
N VAL A 139 -2.42 -24.92 -1.92
CA VAL A 139 -2.76 -23.58 -2.44
C VAL A 139 -2.83 -22.50 -1.35
N PRO A 140 -3.39 -22.75 -0.14
CA PRO A 140 -3.38 -21.78 0.95
C PRO A 140 -1.99 -21.29 1.36
N ALA A 141 -1.00 -22.17 1.41
CA ALA A 141 0.37 -21.79 1.75
C ALA A 141 1.01 -20.92 0.65
N LEU A 142 0.75 -21.25 -0.62
CA LEU A 142 1.21 -20.45 -1.75
C LEU A 142 0.55 -19.06 -1.75
N LEU A 143 -0.75 -18.98 -1.47
CA LEU A 143 -1.45 -17.71 -1.40
C LEU A 143 -0.93 -16.86 -0.23
N LEU A 144 -0.68 -17.46 0.93
CA LEU A 144 -0.08 -16.74 2.07
C LEU A 144 1.32 -16.23 1.72
N ALA A 145 2.14 -17.05 1.04
CA ALA A 145 3.47 -16.64 0.58
C ALA A 145 3.39 -15.41 -0.36
N MET A 146 2.48 -15.43 -1.34
CA MET A 146 2.28 -14.31 -2.26
C MET A 146 1.76 -13.05 -1.55
N VAL A 147 0.73 -13.19 -0.72
CA VAL A 147 0.12 -12.05 -0.01
C VAL A 147 1.10 -11.45 0.99
N GLY A 148 1.79 -12.28 1.78
CA GLY A 148 2.74 -11.79 2.77
C GLY A 148 3.98 -11.16 2.13
N GLY A 149 4.53 -11.77 1.07
CA GLY A 149 5.60 -11.18 0.28
C GLY A 149 5.18 -9.85 -0.35
N GLY A 150 3.98 -9.78 -0.91
CA GLY A 150 3.40 -8.55 -1.44
C GLY A 150 3.27 -7.46 -0.38
N LYS A 151 2.79 -7.79 0.83
CA LYS A 151 2.73 -6.83 1.95
C LYS A 151 4.11 -6.32 2.35
N ALA A 152 5.11 -7.20 2.42
CA ALA A 152 6.50 -6.83 2.70
C ALA A 152 7.05 -5.88 1.62
N GLY A 153 6.79 -6.17 0.35
CA GLY A 153 7.19 -5.30 -0.76
C GLY A 153 6.45 -3.96 -0.78
N ASN A 154 5.19 -3.93 -0.32
CA ASN A 154 4.34 -2.75 -0.36
C ASN A 154 4.91 -1.57 0.44
N VAL A 155 5.49 -1.82 1.62
CA VAL A 155 6.00 -0.76 2.50
C VAL A 155 7.35 -0.18 2.05
N ILE A 156 8.04 -0.82 1.09
CA ILE A 156 9.30 -0.37 0.50
C ILE A 156 9.17 0.02 -0.98
N SER A 157 7.96 0.14 -1.48
CA SER A 157 7.65 0.34 -2.90
C SER A 157 7.36 1.82 -3.20
N PRO A 158 7.72 2.33 -4.39
CA PRO A 158 7.31 3.66 -4.84
C PRO A 158 5.84 3.68 -5.30
N ASN A 159 4.95 3.16 -4.47
CA ASN A 159 3.53 3.03 -4.74
C ASN A 159 2.71 4.19 -4.14
N PRO A 160 1.40 4.30 -4.44
CA PRO A 160 0.56 5.36 -3.91
C PRO A 160 0.55 5.50 -2.39
N ASN A 161 0.70 4.40 -1.64
CA ASN A 161 0.70 4.43 -0.18
C ASN A 161 1.92 5.21 0.34
N THR A 162 3.09 4.84 -0.15
CA THR A 162 4.37 5.49 0.21
C THR A 162 4.39 6.95 -0.24
N ILE A 163 3.86 7.25 -1.44
CA ILE A 163 3.73 8.62 -1.95
C ILE A 163 2.85 9.47 -1.03
N ALA A 164 1.68 8.94 -0.62
CA ALA A 164 0.76 9.65 0.27
C ALA A 164 1.36 9.93 1.65
N VAL A 165 2.09 8.96 2.21
CA VAL A 165 2.80 9.11 3.48
C VAL A 165 3.94 10.12 3.37
N ALA A 166 4.79 9.98 2.33
CA ALA A 166 5.90 10.90 2.10
C ALA A 166 5.43 12.35 2.03
N GLU A 167 4.35 12.62 1.29
CA GLU A 167 3.76 13.95 1.17
C GLU A 167 3.20 14.46 2.50
N ALA A 168 2.46 13.62 3.25
CA ALA A 168 1.85 14.01 4.51
C ALA A 168 2.88 14.42 5.57
N PHE A 169 4.03 13.75 5.58
CA PHE A 169 5.13 14.01 6.51
C PHE A 169 6.23 14.90 5.92
N LYS A 170 6.06 15.38 4.67
CA LYS A 170 7.04 16.20 3.94
C LYS A 170 8.43 15.55 3.85
N LEU A 171 8.44 14.25 3.59
CA LEU A 171 9.64 13.43 3.42
C LEU A 171 9.87 13.08 1.96
N ASP A 172 11.09 12.69 1.66
CA ASP A 172 11.40 12.08 0.38
C ASP A 172 10.81 10.68 0.29
N LEU A 173 10.37 10.31 -0.89
CA LEU A 173 9.82 8.98 -1.15
C LEU A 173 10.82 7.88 -0.78
N THR A 174 12.08 8.06 -1.16
CA THR A 174 13.17 7.11 -0.85
C THR A 174 13.43 6.98 0.65
N THR A 175 13.28 8.04 1.42
CA THR A 175 13.43 8.01 2.89
C THR A 175 12.34 7.13 3.51
N VAL A 176 11.09 7.28 3.11
CA VAL A 176 9.99 6.44 3.61
C VAL A 176 10.14 4.98 3.19
N MET A 177 10.61 4.73 1.96
CA MET A 177 10.91 3.38 1.48
C MET A 177 12.03 2.74 2.30
N ALA A 178 13.15 3.45 2.49
CA ALA A 178 14.31 2.96 3.23
C ALA A 178 13.99 2.69 4.70
N ALA A 179 13.17 3.53 5.33
CA ALA A 179 12.72 3.38 6.70
C ALA A 179 12.01 2.05 6.98
N ASN A 180 11.38 1.46 5.98
CA ASN A 180 10.62 0.22 6.13
C ASN A 180 11.38 -1.03 5.63
N ILE A 181 12.67 -0.95 5.23
CA ILE A 181 13.44 -2.10 4.75
C ILE A 181 13.54 -3.20 5.83
N VAL A 182 13.95 -2.84 7.05
CA VAL A 182 14.08 -3.81 8.15
C VAL A 182 12.72 -4.46 8.49
N PRO A 183 11.64 -3.69 8.71
CA PRO A 183 10.29 -4.25 8.90
C PRO A 183 9.86 -5.18 7.77
N ALA A 184 10.14 -4.82 6.50
CA ALA A 184 9.79 -5.62 5.33
C ALA A 184 10.54 -6.97 5.29
N MET A 185 11.84 -6.97 5.60
CA MET A 185 12.64 -8.20 5.63
C MET A 185 12.18 -9.16 6.72
N VAL A 186 11.86 -8.63 7.91
CA VAL A 186 11.33 -9.47 9.01
C VAL A 186 9.93 -9.98 8.66
N ALA A 187 9.09 -9.17 8.01
CA ALA A 187 7.77 -9.59 7.53
C ALA A 187 7.88 -10.69 6.45
N LEU A 188 8.85 -10.59 5.55
CA LEU A 188 9.14 -11.65 4.57
C LEU A 188 9.54 -12.96 5.26
N ALA A 189 10.46 -12.89 6.24
CA ALA A 189 10.87 -14.06 7.01
C ALA A 189 9.67 -14.70 7.75
N MET A 190 8.85 -13.88 8.43
CA MET A 190 7.62 -14.33 9.09
C MET A 190 6.64 -14.97 8.08
N THR A 191 6.50 -14.40 6.90
CA THR A 191 5.67 -14.95 5.82
C THR A 191 6.12 -16.36 5.44
N VAL A 192 7.43 -16.56 5.23
CA VAL A 192 8.00 -17.87 4.87
C VAL A 192 7.78 -18.89 6.00
N VAL A 193 7.98 -18.49 7.26
CA VAL A 193 7.73 -19.33 8.42
C VAL A 193 6.25 -19.76 8.49
N LEU A 194 5.33 -18.81 8.42
CA LEU A 194 3.89 -19.08 8.48
C LEU A 194 3.39 -19.91 7.30
N ALA A 195 3.85 -19.61 6.08
CA ALA A 195 3.50 -20.39 4.90
C ALA A 195 4.04 -21.83 4.97
N SER A 196 5.26 -21.99 5.49
CA SER A 196 5.86 -23.32 5.71
C SER A 196 5.15 -24.12 6.80
N TRP A 197 4.73 -23.44 7.87
CA TRP A 197 3.91 -24.05 8.90
C TRP A 197 2.54 -24.47 8.34
N LEU A 198 1.91 -23.62 7.57
CA LEU A 198 0.62 -23.88 6.95
C LEU A 198 0.71 -25.05 5.95
N ALA A 199 1.80 -25.14 5.19
CA ALA A 199 2.03 -26.25 4.27
C ALA A 199 2.10 -27.63 4.96
N LYS A 200 2.56 -27.66 6.21
CA LYS A 200 2.61 -28.90 7.00
C LYS A 200 1.26 -29.30 7.62
N HIS A 201 0.47 -28.30 8.03
CA HIS A 201 -0.77 -28.53 8.81
C HIS A 201 -2.05 -28.51 7.96
N TRP A 202 -1.99 -28.01 6.73
CA TRP A 202 -3.17 -27.88 5.84
C TRP A 202 -3.19 -28.94 4.73
N ARG A 203 -2.69 -30.14 5.03
CA ARG A 203 -2.60 -31.22 4.03
C ARG A 203 -3.96 -31.85 3.64
N ASP A 204 -5.03 -31.63 4.42
CA ASP A 204 -6.30 -32.37 4.29
C ASP A 204 -7.42 -31.60 3.55
N CYS A 205 -7.18 -30.38 3.09
CA CYS A 205 -8.13 -29.71 2.19
C CYS A 205 -7.79 -30.08 0.73
N GLY A 206 -8.48 -31.10 0.23
CA GLY A 206 -8.32 -31.63 -1.09
C GLY A 206 -8.18 -30.55 -2.15
N THR A 207 -7.32 -30.82 -3.09
CA THR A 207 -7.18 -30.15 -4.38
C THR A 207 -8.48 -30.24 -5.20
N SER A 208 -9.57 -29.68 -4.69
CA SER A 208 -10.81 -29.48 -5.41
C SER A 208 -10.79 -28.13 -6.08
N GLY A 209 -10.06 -28.04 -7.16
CA GLY A 209 -9.92 -26.78 -7.87
C GLY A 209 -9.19 -26.92 -9.20
N THR A 210 -9.52 -27.98 -9.98
CA THR A 210 -9.39 -27.93 -11.43
C THR A 210 -10.60 -27.22 -12.00
N SER A 211 -10.86 -25.99 -11.59
CA SER A 211 -11.59 -25.07 -12.43
C SER A 211 -10.55 -24.45 -13.36
N GLU A 212 -10.65 -24.75 -14.64
CA GLU A 212 -10.02 -23.96 -15.68
C GLU A 212 -10.40 -22.51 -15.41
N THR A 213 -9.52 -21.80 -14.75
CA THR A 213 -9.72 -20.40 -14.41
C THR A 213 -9.64 -19.66 -15.73
N SER A 214 -10.81 -19.25 -16.25
CA SER A 214 -10.95 -18.16 -17.20
C SER A 214 -10.55 -16.83 -16.52
N GLY A 215 -9.43 -16.84 -15.82
CA GLY A 215 -8.71 -15.66 -15.41
C GLY A 215 -7.98 -15.20 -16.66
N THR A 216 -8.25 -13.98 -17.10
CA THR A 216 -7.47 -13.27 -18.11
C THR A 216 -6.00 -13.53 -17.79
N SER A 217 -5.44 -14.55 -18.44
CA SER A 217 -4.02 -14.82 -18.39
C SER A 217 -3.34 -13.54 -18.87
N VAL A 218 -2.75 -12.81 -17.96
CA VAL A 218 -1.72 -11.86 -18.32
C VAL A 218 -0.54 -12.75 -18.75
N THR A 219 -0.72 -13.40 -19.90
CA THR A 219 0.36 -14.10 -20.60
C THR A 219 1.29 -12.99 -21.02
N GLY A 220 2.36 -12.82 -20.25
CA GLY A 220 3.50 -12.07 -20.72
C GLY A 220 3.85 -12.65 -22.09
N GLU A 221 3.76 -11.81 -23.13
CA GLU A 221 4.17 -12.23 -24.47
C GLU A 221 5.55 -12.86 -24.38
N LYS A 222 5.67 -14.05 -24.96
CA LYS A 222 6.93 -14.78 -25.08
C LYS A 222 7.96 -13.87 -25.71
N GLY A 223 8.97 -13.43 -24.95
CA GLY A 223 10.08 -12.71 -25.54
C GLY A 223 10.86 -11.72 -24.67
N VAL A 224 10.38 -11.31 -23.48
CA VAL A 224 11.12 -10.35 -22.64
C VAL A 224 12.29 -11.05 -21.94
N CYS A 225 13.53 -10.57 -22.14
CA CYS A 225 14.67 -11.08 -21.40
C CYS A 225 14.76 -10.42 -20.02
N MET A 226 15.53 -11.03 -19.09
CA MET A 226 15.64 -10.51 -17.71
C MET A 226 16.24 -9.10 -17.66
N ALA A 227 17.21 -8.79 -18.50
CA ALA A 227 17.81 -7.45 -18.59
C ALA A 227 16.77 -6.39 -18.97
N GLN A 228 15.91 -6.68 -19.95
CA GLN A 228 14.82 -5.79 -20.36
C GLN A 228 13.78 -5.60 -19.23
N ALA A 229 13.45 -6.68 -18.53
CA ALA A 229 12.44 -6.64 -17.47
C ALA A 229 12.86 -5.77 -16.28
N VAL A 230 14.14 -5.75 -15.94
CA VAL A 230 14.67 -5.05 -14.75
C VAL A 230 15.05 -3.60 -15.05
N LEU A 231 15.29 -3.24 -16.31
CA LEU A 231 15.84 -1.93 -16.65
C LEU A 231 14.93 -0.76 -16.26
N GLY A 232 13.62 -0.86 -16.48
CA GLY A 232 12.68 0.18 -16.05
C GLY A 232 12.70 0.43 -14.55
N PRO A 233 12.50 -0.60 -13.69
CA PRO A 233 12.69 -0.48 -12.24
C PRO A 233 14.04 0.11 -11.83
N LEU A 234 15.14 -0.32 -12.46
CA LEU A 234 16.48 0.21 -12.17
C LEU A 234 16.60 1.70 -12.50
N VAL A 235 15.98 2.16 -13.59
CA VAL A 235 15.93 3.58 -13.93
C VAL A 235 15.19 4.37 -12.86
N VAL A 236 14.05 3.89 -12.37
CA VAL A 236 13.31 4.55 -11.27
C VAL A 236 14.17 4.65 -10.02
N VAL A 237 14.74 3.52 -9.58
CA VAL A 237 15.59 3.49 -8.38
C VAL A 237 16.81 4.39 -8.57
N GLY A 238 17.45 4.33 -9.74
CA GLY A 238 18.62 5.16 -10.06
C GLY A 238 18.28 6.65 -10.00
N LEU A 239 17.21 7.09 -10.65
CA LEU A 239 16.78 8.49 -10.64
C LEU A 239 16.41 8.98 -9.23
N LEU A 240 15.66 8.20 -8.45
CA LEU A 240 15.29 8.57 -7.10
C LEU A 240 16.51 8.56 -6.15
N SER A 241 17.52 7.74 -6.43
CA SER A 241 18.75 7.66 -5.62
C SER A 241 19.76 8.75 -5.93
N LEU A 242 19.56 9.55 -6.97
CA LEU A 242 20.45 10.69 -7.28
C LEU A 242 20.51 11.72 -6.14
N ARG A 243 19.41 11.89 -5.41
CA ARG A 243 19.38 12.83 -4.28
C ARG A 243 20.35 12.44 -3.16
N PRO A 244 20.30 11.22 -2.55
CA PRO A 244 21.25 10.85 -1.51
C PRO A 244 22.68 10.67 -2.03
N LEU A 245 22.90 10.42 -3.34
CA LEU A 245 24.23 10.18 -3.91
C LEU A 245 24.90 11.47 -4.40
N CYS A 246 24.16 12.33 -5.08
CA CYS A 246 24.70 13.48 -5.81
C CYS A 246 24.00 14.81 -5.46
N GLY A 247 23.02 14.80 -4.55
CA GLY A 247 22.23 15.99 -4.20
C GLY A 247 21.21 16.43 -5.28
N VAL A 248 21.11 15.69 -6.40
CA VAL A 248 20.18 16.02 -7.49
C VAL A 248 18.79 15.48 -7.16
N VAL A 249 17.82 16.40 -7.01
CA VAL A 249 16.42 16.04 -6.68
C VAL A 249 15.67 15.72 -7.96
N VAL A 250 15.30 14.45 -8.13
CA VAL A 250 14.38 14.01 -9.18
C VAL A 250 13.05 13.68 -8.54
N ASP A 251 12.00 14.42 -8.92
CA ASP A 251 10.65 14.18 -8.38
C ASP A 251 10.09 12.85 -8.90
N PRO A 252 9.38 12.06 -8.07
CA PRO A 252 8.66 10.85 -8.50
C PRO A 252 7.73 11.07 -9.71
N LEU A 253 7.19 12.29 -9.88
CA LEU A 253 6.38 12.67 -11.03
C LEU A 253 7.14 12.47 -12.36
N VAL A 254 8.46 12.57 -12.35
CA VAL A 254 9.34 12.37 -13.52
C VAL A 254 9.96 10.97 -13.51
N ALA A 255 10.46 10.53 -12.36
CA ALA A 255 11.19 9.26 -12.25
C ALA A 255 10.32 8.04 -12.59
N LEU A 256 9.06 8.02 -12.12
CA LEU A 256 8.16 6.88 -12.33
C LEU A 256 7.75 6.70 -13.81
N PRO A 257 7.27 7.75 -14.51
CA PRO A 257 6.99 7.63 -15.94
C PRO A 257 8.24 7.33 -16.77
N ALA A 258 9.40 7.93 -16.43
CA ALA A 258 10.66 7.66 -17.15
C ALA A 258 11.01 6.17 -17.11
N GLY A 259 10.94 5.52 -15.94
CA GLY A 259 11.15 4.08 -15.82
C GLY A 259 10.12 3.26 -16.58
N GLY A 260 8.84 3.68 -16.56
CA GLY A 260 7.78 3.05 -17.35
C GLY A 260 8.04 3.13 -18.86
N LEU A 261 8.36 4.31 -19.36
CA LEU A 261 8.68 4.53 -20.78
C LEU A 261 9.93 3.73 -21.21
N VAL A 262 10.98 3.70 -20.37
CA VAL A 262 12.16 2.87 -20.65
C VAL A 262 11.79 1.39 -20.72
N SER A 263 10.95 0.87 -19.82
CA SER A 263 10.44 -0.50 -19.87
C SER A 263 9.75 -0.79 -21.22
N ILE A 264 8.88 0.09 -21.67
CA ILE A 264 8.13 -0.06 -22.93
C ILE A 264 9.09 -0.04 -24.13
N LEU A 265 10.01 0.92 -24.16
CA LEU A 265 10.95 1.11 -25.27
C LEU A 265 11.91 -0.07 -25.42
N VAL A 266 12.49 -0.55 -24.32
CA VAL A 266 13.46 -1.65 -24.33
C VAL A 266 12.79 -2.98 -24.65
N CYS A 267 11.51 -3.15 -24.31
CA CYS A 267 10.71 -4.29 -24.74
C CYS A 267 10.20 -4.19 -26.18
N GLY A 268 10.52 -3.13 -26.93
CA GLY A 268 10.13 -2.93 -28.31
C GLY A 268 8.63 -2.64 -28.50
N LYS A 269 7.92 -2.24 -27.45
CA LYS A 269 6.46 -2.02 -27.42
C LYS A 269 6.07 -0.53 -27.50
N TRP A 270 6.88 0.29 -28.13
CA TRP A 270 6.68 1.74 -28.19
C TRP A 270 5.33 2.16 -28.82
N ARG A 271 4.79 1.33 -29.72
CA ARG A 271 3.47 1.59 -30.35
C ARG A 271 2.30 1.44 -29.38
N ASP A 272 2.48 0.64 -28.32
CA ASP A 272 1.46 0.35 -27.31
C ASP A 272 1.55 1.27 -26.09
N THR A 273 2.43 2.31 -26.14
CA THR A 273 2.68 3.19 -24.99
C THR A 273 1.40 3.79 -24.43
N VAL A 274 0.50 4.27 -25.28
CA VAL A 274 -0.78 4.87 -24.85
C VAL A 274 -1.65 3.81 -24.17
N ALA A 275 -1.86 2.66 -24.78
CA ALA A 275 -2.69 1.59 -24.23
C ALA A 275 -2.15 1.06 -22.88
N TYR A 276 -0.83 0.97 -22.74
CA TYR A 276 -0.19 0.53 -21.50
C TYR A 276 -0.32 1.59 -20.41
N SER A 277 -0.18 2.88 -20.76
CA SER A 277 -0.38 3.99 -19.84
C SER A 277 -1.84 4.09 -19.38
N GLU A 278 -2.81 3.92 -20.27
CA GLU A 278 -4.24 3.87 -19.96
C GLU A 278 -4.58 2.72 -19.01
N PHE A 279 -4.02 1.53 -19.27
CA PHE A 279 -4.16 0.41 -18.34
C PHE A 279 -3.61 0.78 -16.95
N GLY A 280 -2.43 1.37 -16.87
CA GLY A 280 -1.86 1.82 -15.60
C GLY A 280 -2.71 2.90 -14.92
N LEU A 281 -3.20 3.88 -15.69
CA LEU A 281 -4.11 4.91 -15.21
C LEU A 281 -5.38 4.29 -14.58
N SER A 282 -5.97 3.28 -15.24
CA SER A 282 -7.15 2.58 -14.71
C SER A 282 -6.92 1.95 -13.33
N LYS A 283 -5.65 1.65 -12.97
CA LYS A 283 -5.29 1.07 -11.68
C LYS A 283 -5.10 2.10 -10.57
N VAL A 284 -4.69 3.32 -10.93
CA VAL A 284 -4.35 4.38 -9.96
C VAL A 284 -5.44 5.45 -9.81
N ILE A 285 -6.37 5.57 -10.76
CA ILE A 285 -7.38 6.63 -10.75
C ILE A 285 -8.27 6.59 -9.51
N GLY A 286 -8.64 5.41 -9.04
CA GLY A 286 -9.44 5.25 -7.82
C GLY A 286 -8.75 5.80 -6.58
N VAL A 287 -7.42 5.63 -6.48
CA VAL A 287 -6.60 6.16 -5.38
C VAL A 287 -6.48 7.68 -5.50
N SER A 288 -6.32 8.20 -6.71
CA SER A 288 -6.27 9.65 -6.96
C SER A 288 -7.57 10.33 -6.53
N ILE A 289 -8.72 9.75 -6.87
CA ILE A 289 -10.04 10.25 -6.44
C ILE A 289 -10.20 10.14 -4.91
N LEU A 290 -9.71 9.05 -4.30
CA LEU A 290 -9.71 8.89 -2.84
C LEU A 290 -8.91 10.00 -2.15
N LEU A 291 -7.74 10.37 -2.67
CA LEU A 291 -6.92 11.46 -2.14
C LEU A 291 -7.65 12.81 -2.19
N ILE A 292 -8.38 13.07 -3.27
CA ILE A 292 -9.22 14.28 -3.37
C ILE A 292 -10.25 14.29 -2.23
N GLY A 293 -10.97 13.19 -2.04
CA GLY A 293 -11.90 13.04 -0.92
C GLY A 293 -11.24 13.18 0.45
N THR A 294 -10.07 12.56 0.64
CA THR A 294 -9.30 12.66 1.89
C THR A 294 -8.87 14.09 2.18
N GLY A 295 -8.50 14.84 1.14
CA GLY A 295 -8.17 16.27 1.27
C GLY A 295 -9.30 17.08 1.88
N THR A 296 -10.56 16.79 1.54
CA THR A 296 -11.71 17.51 2.12
C THR A 296 -11.79 17.33 3.63
N ILE A 297 -11.67 16.11 4.14
CA ILE A 297 -11.68 15.86 5.60
C ILE A 297 -10.44 16.43 6.28
N ALA A 298 -9.26 16.33 5.64
CA ALA A 298 -8.02 16.89 6.16
C ALA A 298 -8.11 18.42 6.33
N GLY A 299 -8.81 19.10 5.45
CA GLY A 299 -9.09 20.54 5.57
C GLY A 299 -9.89 20.89 6.82
N ILE A 300 -10.94 20.12 7.12
CA ILE A 300 -11.73 20.28 8.35
C ILE A 300 -10.90 19.99 9.60
N VAL A 301 -10.13 18.88 9.59
CA VAL A 301 -9.24 18.50 10.71
C VAL A 301 -8.21 19.59 10.98
N LYS A 302 -7.55 20.12 9.95
CA LYS A 302 -6.57 21.22 10.11
C LYS A 302 -7.17 22.50 10.66
N GLY A 303 -8.43 22.80 10.32
CA GLY A 303 -9.16 23.95 10.83
C GLY A 303 -9.77 23.73 12.22
N SER A 304 -9.65 22.56 12.81
CA SER A 304 -10.19 22.19 14.12
C SER A 304 -9.11 22.05 15.19
N GLY A 305 -9.55 21.98 16.46
CA GLY A 305 -8.69 21.67 17.62
C GLY A 305 -8.31 20.19 17.75
N LEU A 306 -8.72 19.31 16.82
CA LEU A 306 -8.60 17.85 16.96
C LEU A 306 -7.18 17.40 17.27
N ASN A 307 -6.17 17.94 16.57
CA ASN A 307 -4.78 17.53 16.77
C ASN A 307 -4.31 17.78 18.21
N ALA A 308 -4.61 18.97 18.76
CA ALA A 308 -4.21 19.33 20.13
C ALA A 308 -4.98 18.49 21.18
N ASP A 309 -6.27 18.27 20.96
CA ASP A 309 -7.10 17.50 21.87
C ASP A 309 -6.76 16.00 21.86
N MET A 310 -6.38 15.45 20.69
CA MET A 310 -5.85 14.07 20.60
C MET A 310 -4.57 13.90 21.41
N ILE A 311 -3.64 14.85 21.34
CA ILE A 311 -2.41 14.81 22.15
C ILE A 311 -2.75 14.89 23.64
N ARG A 312 -3.64 15.79 24.04
CA ARG A 312 -4.11 15.90 25.45
C ARG A 312 -4.75 14.61 25.94
N LEU A 313 -5.61 14.00 25.13
CA LEU A 313 -6.30 12.74 25.47
C LEU A 313 -5.28 11.61 25.67
N LEU A 314 -4.35 11.43 24.75
CA LEU A 314 -3.31 10.41 24.86
C LEU A 314 -2.46 10.60 26.10
N THR A 315 -2.07 11.84 26.41
CA THR A 315 -1.31 12.17 27.61
C THR A 315 -2.12 11.89 28.88
N ALA A 316 -3.41 12.25 28.90
CA ALA A 316 -4.29 11.99 30.03
C ALA A 316 -4.53 10.48 30.27
N CYS A 317 -4.58 9.70 29.18
CA CYS A 317 -4.72 8.24 29.26
C CYS A 317 -3.36 7.52 29.52
N HIS A 318 -2.27 8.25 29.73
CA HIS A 318 -0.91 7.70 29.88
C HIS A 318 -0.50 6.81 28.70
N LEU A 319 -1.11 7.00 27.52
CA LEU A 319 -0.75 6.30 26.29
C LEU A 319 0.41 7.03 25.61
N PRO A 320 1.43 6.31 25.15
CA PRO A 320 2.52 6.92 24.42
C PRO A 320 2.01 7.49 23.09
N VAL A 321 2.30 8.77 22.83
CA VAL A 321 1.76 9.49 21.66
C VAL A 321 2.18 8.85 20.34
N PHE A 322 3.35 8.19 20.27
CA PHE A 322 3.77 7.46 19.08
C PHE A 322 2.80 6.35 18.66
N ALA A 323 2.04 5.77 19.61
CA ALA A 323 1.06 4.73 19.32
C ALA A 323 -0.07 5.22 18.40
N LEU A 324 -0.31 6.53 18.32
CA LEU A 324 -1.27 7.11 17.38
C LEU A 324 -0.92 6.77 15.93
N ALA A 325 0.38 6.71 15.57
CA ALA A 325 0.82 6.43 14.21
C ALA A 325 0.33 5.04 13.73
N PRO A 326 0.72 3.91 14.34
CA PRO A 326 0.25 2.62 13.88
C PRO A 326 -1.24 2.40 14.15
N ILE A 327 -1.78 2.82 15.30
CA ILE A 327 -3.19 2.57 15.66
C ILE A 327 -4.14 3.26 14.69
N SER A 328 -3.91 4.52 14.33
CA SER A 328 -4.76 5.23 13.37
C SER A 328 -4.82 4.52 12.01
N SER A 329 -3.68 4.08 11.53
CA SER A 329 -3.59 3.37 10.26
C SER A 329 -4.20 1.96 10.32
N ILE A 330 -4.03 1.23 11.42
CA ILE A 330 -4.67 -0.08 11.66
C ILE A 330 -6.20 0.05 11.59
N LEU A 331 -6.76 1.00 12.32
CA LEU A 331 -8.20 1.20 12.40
C LEU A 331 -8.79 1.64 11.06
N LEU A 332 -8.15 2.59 10.38
CA LEU A 332 -8.64 3.10 9.09
C LEU A 332 -8.45 2.09 7.95
N SER A 333 -7.37 1.32 7.95
CA SER A 333 -7.21 0.20 7.01
C SER A 333 -8.22 -0.90 7.26
N GLY A 334 -8.54 -1.19 8.52
CA GLY A 334 -9.61 -2.12 8.88
C GLY A 334 -10.99 -1.63 8.43
N ALA A 335 -11.31 -0.37 8.67
CA ALA A 335 -12.59 0.22 8.25
C ALA A 335 -12.77 0.21 6.73
N THR A 336 -11.70 0.44 5.97
CA THR A 336 -11.73 0.50 4.50
C THR A 336 -11.39 -0.82 3.83
N ALA A 337 -10.90 -1.81 4.57
CA ALA A 337 -10.29 -3.06 4.08
C ALA A 337 -9.25 -2.81 2.96
N SER A 338 -8.45 -1.77 3.14
CA SER A 338 -7.49 -1.31 2.13
C SER A 338 -6.31 -0.61 2.81
N THR A 339 -5.09 -1.11 2.56
CA THR A 339 -3.86 -0.40 2.97
C THR A 339 -3.85 1.02 2.43
N THR A 340 -4.12 1.17 1.13
CA THR A 340 -4.05 2.46 0.44
C THR A 340 -5.00 3.48 1.04
N ALA A 341 -6.28 3.13 1.20
CA ALA A 341 -7.27 4.04 1.77
C ALA A 341 -6.93 4.36 3.24
N GLY A 342 -6.65 3.34 4.04
CA GLY A 342 -6.38 3.52 5.47
C GLY A 342 -5.13 4.36 5.73
N VAL A 343 -4.01 4.04 5.08
CA VAL A 343 -2.75 4.78 5.21
C VAL A 343 -2.88 6.22 4.72
N THR A 344 -3.57 6.44 3.59
CA THR A 344 -3.79 7.77 3.04
C THR A 344 -4.60 8.63 4.00
N ILE A 345 -5.75 8.13 4.48
CA ILE A 345 -6.59 8.86 5.43
C ILE A 345 -5.84 9.11 6.73
N ALA A 346 -5.16 8.09 7.29
CA ALA A 346 -4.42 8.20 8.54
C ALA A 346 -3.30 9.25 8.44
N SER A 347 -2.46 9.19 7.41
CA SER A 347 -1.33 10.10 7.25
C SER A 347 -1.79 11.54 7.08
N GLN A 348 -2.80 11.78 6.26
CA GLN A 348 -3.30 13.14 6.02
C GLN A 348 -4.05 13.72 7.23
N THR A 349 -4.67 12.87 8.04
CA THR A 349 -5.42 13.31 9.22
C THR A 349 -4.51 13.54 10.43
N PHE A 350 -3.57 12.63 10.69
CA PHE A 350 -2.86 12.58 11.97
C PHE A 350 -1.38 12.99 11.90
N SER A 351 -0.81 13.24 10.69
CA SER A 351 0.59 13.69 10.58
C SER A 351 0.86 14.95 11.39
N GLY A 352 -0.06 15.92 11.34
CA GLY A 352 0.06 17.16 12.11
C GLY A 352 0.12 16.92 13.62
N ALA A 353 -0.73 16.04 14.16
CA ALA A 353 -0.74 15.70 15.59
C ALA A 353 0.56 15.02 16.01
N LEU A 354 1.05 14.07 15.21
CA LEU A 354 2.29 13.33 15.49
C LEU A 354 3.51 14.25 15.48
N LEU A 355 3.61 15.15 14.49
CA LEU A 355 4.71 16.12 14.40
C LEU A 355 4.66 17.15 15.53
N GLN A 356 3.48 17.66 15.89
CA GLN A 356 3.30 18.60 17.02
C GLN A 356 3.64 17.94 18.37
N ALA A 357 3.43 16.64 18.48
CA ALA A 357 3.83 15.86 19.67
C ALA A 357 5.32 15.55 19.73
N GLY A 358 6.12 16.04 18.78
CA GLY A 358 7.57 15.86 18.74
C GLY A 358 8.05 14.50 18.22
N ILE A 359 7.17 13.70 17.61
CA ILE A 359 7.57 12.44 16.99
C ILE A 359 8.31 12.74 15.68
N PRO A 360 9.55 12.20 15.49
CA PRO A 360 10.30 12.41 14.25
C PRO A 360 9.48 11.97 13.03
N ALA A 361 9.52 12.77 11.96
CA ALA A 361 8.70 12.55 10.77
C ALA A 361 8.92 11.15 10.16
N VAL A 362 10.18 10.69 10.08
CA VAL A 362 10.54 9.37 9.53
C VAL A 362 9.95 8.25 10.39
N SER A 363 10.07 8.35 11.71
CA SER A 363 9.53 7.38 12.67
C SER A 363 8.02 7.27 12.57
N ALA A 364 7.33 8.42 12.59
CA ALA A 364 5.87 8.49 12.47
C ALA A 364 5.40 7.92 11.12
N ALA A 365 6.05 8.30 10.03
CA ALA A 365 5.74 7.83 8.68
C ALA A 365 5.91 6.31 8.54
N ALA A 366 7.01 5.76 9.03
CA ALA A 366 7.30 4.32 8.97
C ALA A 366 6.29 3.50 9.78
N MET A 367 6.04 3.88 11.05
CA MET A 367 5.08 3.20 11.92
C MET A 367 3.65 3.26 11.37
N LEU A 368 3.23 4.41 10.85
CA LEU A 368 1.91 4.60 10.27
C LEU A 368 1.74 3.75 9.01
N HIS A 369 2.73 3.76 8.11
CA HIS A 369 2.69 2.98 6.88
C HIS A 369 2.63 1.47 7.18
N ALA A 370 3.47 0.99 8.10
CA ALA A 370 3.46 -0.40 8.54
C ALA A 370 2.10 -0.82 9.13
N GLY A 371 1.50 0.03 9.97
CA GLY A 371 0.20 -0.22 10.60
C GLY A 371 -0.92 -0.53 9.62
N GLY A 372 -0.90 0.13 8.46
CA GLY A 372 -1.90 -0.07 7.42
C GLY A 372 -1.97 -1.48 6.84
N THR A 373 -0.96 -2.31 7.06
CA THR A 373 -0.88 -3.67 6.51
C THR A 373 -1.56 -4.74 7.39
N ILE A 374 -2.05 -4.41 8.59
CA ILE A 374 -2.63 -5.40 9.53
C ILE A 374 -4.00 -5.87 9.04
N PHE A 375 -4.96 -4.96 8.88
CA PHE A 375 -6.36 -5.27 8.58
C PHE A 375 -6.79 -4.90 7.15
N ASP A 376 -5.85 -4.83 6.22
CA ASP A 376 -6.09 -4.49 4.82
C ASP A 376 -6.79 -5.60 3.99
N ALA A 377 -6.81 -6.83 4.50
CA ALA A 377 -7.36 -8.00 3.83
C ALA A 377 -8.68 -8.49 4.42
N LEU A 378 -9.53 -7.59 4.89
CA LEU A 378 -10.87 -7.93 5.41
C LEU A 378 -11.84 -8.28 4.26
N PRO A 379 -12.87 -9.12 4.51
CA PRO A 379 -13.75 -9.68 3.48
C PRO A 379 -14.58 -8.65 2.69
N HIS A 380 -14.75 -7.44 3.21
CA HIS A 380 -15.47 -6.38 2.50
C HIS A 380 -14.61 -5.61 1.51
N GLY A 381 -13.29 -5.88 1.46
CA GLY A 381 -12.35 -5.22 0.55
C GLY A 381 -12.10 -6.00 -0.73
N SER A 382 -11.78 -5.30 -1.82
CA SER A 382 -11.46 -5.89 -3.12
C SER A 382 -10.22 -6.78 -3.09
N PHE A 383 -9.22 -6.43 -2.28
CA PHE A 383 -7.97 -7.19 -2.12
C PHE A 383 -8.21 -8.63 -1.67
N PHE A 384 -9.14 -8.83 -0.74
CA PHE A 384 -9.52 -10.16 -0.27
C PHE A 384 -10.04 -11.05 -1.43
N HIS A 385 -10.95 -10.52 -2.24
CA HIS A 385 -11.58 -11.26 -3.33
C HIS A 385 -10.65 -11.44 -4.53
N ALA A 386 -9.89 -10.41 -4.90
CA ALA A 386 -8.94 -10.46 -6.01
C ALA A 386 -7.86 -11.52 -5.77
N THR A 387 -7.30 -11.56 -4.55
CA THR A 387 -6.25 -12.54 -4.20
C THR A 387 -6.80 -13.97 -4.07
N ALA A 388 -8.03 -14.15 -3.57
CA ALA A 388 -8.70 -15.45 -3.57
C ALA A 388 -8.96 -15.94 -4.99
N GLY A 389 -9.49 -15.07 -5.85
CA GLY A 389 -9.77 -15.37 -7.26
C GLY A 389 -8.53 -15.75 -8.07
N ALA A 390 -7.37 -15.13 -7.78
CA ALA A 390 -6.10 -15.42 -8.46
C ALA A 390 -5.67 -16.90 -8.37
N VAL A 391 -6.10 -17.60 -7.33
CA VAL A 391 -5.77 -19.02 -7.08
C VAL A 391 -6.99 -19.92 -7.04
N GLY A 392 -8.18 -19.42 -7.43
CA GLY A 392 -9.43 -20.19 -7.43
C GLY A 392 -9.91 -20.60 -6.03
N MET A 393 -9.54 -19.85 -4.99
CA MET A 393 -9.87 -20.19 -3.60
C MET A 393 -11.27 -19.69 -3.19
N SER A 394 -12.03 -20.52 -2.45
CA SER A 394 -13.31 -20.11 -1.90
C SER A 394 -13.17 -19.00 -0.86
N VAL A 395 -14.22 -18.16 -0.71
CA VAL A 395 -14.28 -17.12 0.33
C VAL A 395 -14.11 -17.73 1.73
N LYS A 396 -14.69 -18.89 1.98
CA LYS A 396 -14.60 -19.60 3.27
C LYS A 396 -13.16 -20.00 3.60
N ASP A 397 -12.42 -20.51 2.63
CA ASP A 397 -11.03 -20.91 2.85
C ASP A 397 -10.10 -19.70 2.92
N ARG A 398 -10.38 -18.65 2.16
CA ARG A 398 -9.64 -17.37 2.26
C ARG A 398 -9.80 -16.73 3.64
N LEU A 399 -10.97 -16.84 4.28
CA LEU A 399 -11.19 -16.36 5.64
C LEU A 399 -10.30 -17.06 6.67
N LYS A 400 -10.03 -18.35 6.48
CA LYS A 400 -9.11 -19.10 7.36
C LYS A 400 -7.66 -18.60 7.28
N LEU A 401 -7.29 -17.94 6.17
CA LEU A 401 -5.97 -17.33 6.00
C LEU A 401 -5.87 -15.92 6.58
N PHE A 402 -7.00 -15.30 6.91
CA PHE A 402 -7.01 -13.93 7.43
C PHE A 402 -6.11 -13.73 8.67
N PRO A 403 -6.15 -14.59 9.72
CA PRO A 403 -5.27 -14.43 10.88
C PRO A 403 -3.78 -14.45 10.54
N PHE A 404 -3.37 -15.28 9.58
CA PHE A 404 -1.97 -15.37 9.15
C PHE A 404 -1.51 -14.11 8.41
N GLY A 405 -2.36 -13.59 7.50
CA GLY A 405 -2.09 -12.32 6.83
C GLY A 405 -2.04 -11.13 7.79
N THR A 406 -2.90 -11.14 8.82
CA THR A 406 -2.91 -10.16 9.91
C THR A 406 -1.62 -10.26 10.74
N LEU A 407 -1.15 -11.48 11.04
CA LEU A 407 0.09 -11.68 11.79
C LEU A 407 1.32 -11.18 11.04
N VAL A 408 1.37 -11.33 9.71
CA VAL A 408 2.44 -10.73 8.88
C VAL A 408 2.42 -9.21 9.00
N GLY A 409 1.24 -8.58 8.85
CA GLY A 409 1.09 -7.12 9.02
C GLY A 409 1.44 -6.65 10.43
N ALA A 410 1.02 -7.41 11.46
CA ALA A 410 1.38 -7.12 12.86
C ALA A 410 2.89 -7.20 13.09
N THR A 411 3.57 -8.18 12.49
CA THR A 411 5.03 -8.29 12.55
C THR A 411 5.69 -7.05 11.92
N THR A 412 5.24 -6.63 10.73
CA THR A 412 5.74 -5.42 10.09
C THR A 412 5.60 -4.21 11.01
N THR A 413 4.43 -4.05 11.62
CA THR A 413 4.10 -2.92 12.49
C THR A 413 4.91 -2.92 13.79
N VAL A 414 4.99 -4.08 14.45
CA VAL A 414 5.75 -4.21 15.70
C VAL A 414 7.23 -3.96 15.46
N VAL A 415 7.80 -4.53 14.40
CA VAL A 415 9.22 -4.31 14.07
C VAL A 415 9.47 -2.85 13.72
N SER A 416 8.61 -2.21 12.91
CA SER A 416 8.72 -0.78 12.62
C SER A 416 8.66 0.06 13.89
N THR A 417 7.72 -0.26 14.79
CA THR A 417 7.58 0.45 16.06
C THR A 417 8.82 0.27 16.94
N LEU A 418 9.33 -0.96 17.07
CA LEU A 418 10.53 -1.22 17.89
C LEU A 418 11.77 -0.52 17.35
N VAL A 419 12.01 -0.59 16.02
CA VAL A 419 13.16 0.09 15.38
C VAL A 419 13.17 1.58 15.69
N TYR A 420 12.00 2.24 15.61
CA TYR A 420 11.92 3.69 15.80
C TYR A 420 11.73 4.13 17.25
N LEU A 421 11.33 3.25 18.16
CA LEU A 421 11.32 3.53 19.61
C LEU A 421 12.70 3.41 20.24
N THR A 422 13.53 2.48 19.76
CA THR A 422 14.88 2.26 20.32
C THR A 422 15.90 3.30 19.85
N GLY A 423 15.47 4.28 19.05
CA GLY A 423 16.35 5.34 18.54
C GLY A 423 17.40 4.85 17.54
N CYS A 424 17.22 3.66 17.00
CA CYS A 424 18.02 3.14 15.88
C CYS A 424 17.63 3.89 14.60
N ASP A 425 17.94 5.19 14.53
CA ASP A 425 17.85 5.96 13.29
C ASP A 425 18.96 5.49 12.35
N PHE A 426 18.70 4.42 11.58
CA PHE A 426 19.61 3.92 10.54
C PHE A 426 19.81 4.91 9.38
N LEU A 427 19.14 6.08 9.44
CA LEU A 427 19.10 7.09 8.39
C LEU A 427 19.63 8.47 8.85
N LYS A 428 20.42 8.52 9.93
CA LYS A 428 21.20 9.73 10.28
C LYS A 428 22.36 9.92 9.33
#